data_23dd7040c2b00fb6bd15a0a55b676e9f
#
_entry.id   23dd7040c2b00fb6bd15a0a55b676e9f
#
_cell.length_a   1.000
_cell.length_b   1.000
_cell.length_c   1.000
_cell.angle_alpha   90.00
_cell.angle_beta   90.00
_cell.angle_gamma   90.00
#
_symmetry.space_group_name_H-M   'P 1'
#
loop_
_entity.id
_entity.type
_entity.pdbx_description
1 polymer ?
#
loop_
_entity_poly.entity_id
_entity_poly.type
_entity_poly.pdbx_seq_one_letter_code
_entity_poly.pdbx_strand_id
1 'polypeptide(L)'
;MDLWQNIRVRYARFNVMERLIAIMALLFVVPLLLNTLLFLYNSSFSNWLTFFELSADINTVLIRPWTIITYGFFHGSLGHIFWNMLLLYIAGGLMLNLFKARLLLNTFFVGIVVGGLIYLLSYNIFPAFQSRSSMLIGSSAGVMAVLVFMASYMPNSPIRV
;
A
#
# COMPACT_ATOMS: atom_id res chain seq x y z
N MET A 1 18.83 -5.09 28.61
CA MET A 1 17.57 -4.72 27.95
C MET A 1 17.17 -5.87 27.04
N ASP A 2 15.99 -6.39 27.24
CA ASP A 2 15.49 -7.56 26.48
C ASP A 2 15.21 -7.15 25.03
N LEU A 3 15.37 -8.07 24.07
CA LEU A 3 15.17 -7.83 22.63
C LEU A 3 13.80 -7.15 22.36
N TRP A 4 12.76 -7.60 23.07
CA TRP A 4 11.41 -7.06 22.99
C TRP A 4 11.30 -5.60 23.48
N GLN A 5 12.01 -5.24 24.55
CA GLN A 5 12.05 -3.87 25.04
C GLN A 5 12.73 -2.95 24.03
N ASN A 6 13.82 -3.40 23.40
CA ASN A 6 14.52 -2.63 22.36
C ASN A 6 13.65 -2.39 21.12
N ILE A 7 12.94 -3.43 20.64
CA ILE A 7 12.00 -3.31 19.52
C ILE A 7 10.87 -2.33 19.85
N ARG A 8 10.27 -2.47 21.04
CA ARG A 8 9.17 -1.61 21.49
C ARG A 8 9.58 -0.13 21.58
N VAL A 9 10.76 0.14 22.13
CA VAL A 9 11.31 1.50 22.24
C VAL A 9 11.61 2.09 20.86
N ARG A 10 12.18 1.30 19.93
CA ARG A 10 12.44 1.76 18.57
C ARG A 10 11.15 2.05 17.81
N TYR A 11 10.17 1.15 17.88
CA TYR A 11 8.87 1.35 17.22
C TYR A 11 8.09 2.55 17.79
N ALA A 12 8.21 2.81 19.07
CA ALA A 12 7.61 3.98 19.71
C ALA A 12 8.16 5.32 19.18
N ARG A 13 9.40 5.31 18.65
CA ARG A 13 10.04 6.49 18.05
C ARG A 13 9.67 6.70 16.58
N PHE A 14 9.06 5.70 15.93
CA PHE A 14 8.67 5.81 14.53
C PHE A 14 7.59 6.88 14.36
N ASN A 15 7.80 7.74 13.38
CA ASN A 15 6.75 8.63 12.91
C ASN A 15 5.67 7.85 12.14
N VAL A 16 4.59 8.52 11.78
CA VAL A 16 3.43 7.88 11.12
C VAL A 16 3.78 7.24 9.78
N MET A 17 4.64 7.87 8.97
CA MET A 17 5.10 7.33 7.69
C MET A 17 5.93 6.06 7.89
N GLU A 18 6.88 6.08 8.82
CA GLU A 18 7.71 4.92 9.14
C GLU A 18 6.87 3.74 9.67
N ARG A 19 5.80 4.01 10.43
CA ARG A 19 4.85 2.98 10.86
C ARG A 19 4.09 2.37 9.69
N LEU A 20 3.62 3.19 8.74
CA LEU A 20 2.99 2.69 7.52
C LEU A 20 3.93 1.79 6.73
N ILE A 21 5.17 2.23 6.51
CA ILE A 21 6.20 1.45 5.82
C ILE A 21 6.46 0.12 6.55
N ALA A 22 6.62 0.16 7.88
CA ALA A 22 6.86 -1.04 8.68
C ALA A 22 5.69 -2.04 8.60
N ILE A 23 4.44 -1.56 8.63
CA ILE A 23 3.25 -2.41 8.49
C ILE A 23 3.24 -3.09 7.12
N MET A 24 3.44 -2.33 6.02
CA MET A 24 3.45 -2.88 4.67
C MET A 24 4.61 -3.84 4.45
N ALA A 25 5.79 -3.54 5.00
CA ALA A 25 6.94 -4.46 4.98
C ALA A 25 6.65 -5.78 5.71
N LEU A 26 6.02 -5.73 6.89
CA LEU A 26 5.60 -6.93 7.62
C LEU A 26 4.55 -7.74 6.85
N LEU A 27 3.54 -7.07 6.26
CA LEU A 27 2.51 -7.71 5.45
C LEU A 27 3.05 -8.31 4.15
N PHE A 28 4.23 -7.92 3.70
CA PHE A 28 4.93 -8.52 2.58
C PHE A 28 5.84 -9.67 3.03
N VAL A 29 6.69 -9.44 4.04
CA VAL A 29 7.73 -10.40 4.46
C VAL A 29 7.13 -11.61 5.17
N VAL A 30 6.17 -11.42 6.07
CA VAL A 30 5.58 -12.54 6.84
C VAL A 30 4.91 -13.56 5.93
N PRO A 31 4.03 -13.19 4.98
CA PRO A 31 3.45 -14.14 4.05
C PRO A 31 4.47 -14.78 3.11
N LEU A 32 5.48 -14.04 2.68
CA LEU A 32 6.56 -14.57 1.85
C LEU A 32 7.29 -15.72 2.58
N LEU A 33 7.65 -15.51 3.85
CA LEU A 33 8.30 -16.53 4.67
C LEU A 33 7.38 -17.72 4.92
N LEU A 34 6.11 -17.49 5.25
CA LEU A 34 5.13 -18.55 5.47
C LEU A 34 4.94 -19.40 4.21
N ASN A 35 4.77 -18.79 3.04
CA ASN A 35 4.64 -19.52 1.78
C ASN A 35 5.90 -20.32 1.45
N THR A 36 7.09 -19.79 1.73
CA THR A 36 8.35 -20.50 1.52
C THR A 36 8.44 -21.71 2.43
N LEU A 37 8.08 -21.58 3.70
CA LEU A 37 8.07 -22.70 4.66
C LEU A 37 7.04 -23.76 4.24
N LEU A 38 5.83 -23.38 3.89
CA LEU A 38 4.78 -24.30 3.45
C LEU A 38 5.18 -25.05 2.18
N PHE A 39 5.84 -24.37 1.24
CA PHE A 39 6.36 -24.99 0.02
C PHE A 39 7.36 -26.10 0.34
N LEU A 40 8.25 -25.91 1.33
CA LEU A 40 9.19 -26.95 1.78
C LEU A 40 8.50 -28.21 2.36
N TYR A 41 7.25 -28.06 2.83
CA TYR A 41 6.42 -29.18 3.34
C TYR A 41 5.41 -29.69 2.31
N ASN A 42 5.62 -29.42 1.00
CA ASN A 42 4.67 -29.77 -0.07
C ASN A 42 3.24 -29.27 0.16
N SER A 43 3.11 -28.20 0.94
CA SER A 43 1.84 -27.53 1.21
C SER A 43 1.85 -26.16 0.53
N SER A 44 0.70 -25.66 0.10
CA SER A 44 0.59 -24.31 -0.44
C SER A 44 -0.49 -23.55 0.31
N PHE A 45 -0.16 -22.33 0.71
CA PHE A 45 -1.15 -21.36 1.19
C PHE A 45 -1.65 -20.59 -0.04
N SER A 46 -2.36 -21.30 -0.92
CA SER A 46 -2.74 -20.75 -2.21
C SER A 46 -3.85 -19.69 -2.06
N ASN A 47 -3.67 -18.58 -2.79
CA ASN A 47 -4.70 -17.57 -3.05
C ASN A 47 -5.21 -16.72 -1.87
N TRP A 48 -4.57 -16.75 -0.69
CA TRP A 48 -4.99 -15.92 0.44
C TRP A 48 -4.90 -14.40 0.13
N LEU A 49 -3.96 -13.96 -0.74
CA LEU A 49 -3.83 -12.58 -1.18
C LEU A 49 -5.10 -12.08 -1.88
N THR A 50 -5.78 -12.94 -2.65
CA THR A 50 -7.02 -12.57 -3.35
C THR A 50 -8.14 -12.13 -2.42
N PHE A 51 -8.04 -12.47 -1.13
CA PHE A 51 -8.98 -12.01 -0.10
C PHE A 51 -8.81 -10.53 0.24
N PHE A 52 -7.63 -9.96 -0.04
CA PHE A 52 -7.26 -8.58 0.24
C PHE A 52 -7.10 -7.73 -1.02
N GLU A 53 -6.97 -8.35 -2.19
CA GLU A 53 -6.87 -7.68 -3.49
C GLU A 53 -8.24 -7.15 -3.92
N LEU A 54 -8.25 -5.99 -4.57
CA LEU A 54 -9.47 -5.40 -5.10
C LEU A 54 -9.79 -6.01 -6.47
N SER A 55 -10.88 -6.75 -6.55
CA SER A 55 -11.38 -7.33 -7.80
C SER A 55 -11.97 -6.27 -8.72
N ALA A 56 -11.82 -6.47 -10.04
CA ALA A 56 -12.55 -5.68 -11.03
C ALA A 56 -14.06 -6.00 -11.07
N ASP A 57 -14.47 -7.17 -10.57
CA ASP A 57 -15.88 -7.58 -10.49
C ASP A 57 -16.59 -6.93 -9.28
N ILE A 58 -17.61 -6.11 -9.58
CA ILE A 58 -18.39 -5.40 -8.56
C ILE A 58 -19.07 -6.36 -7.59
N ASN A 59 -19.58 -7.52 -8.05
CA ASN A 59 -20.25 -8.47 -7.17
C ASN A 59 -19.29 -9.01 -6.11
N THR A 60 -18.04 -9.28 -6.51
CA THR A 60 -16.98 -9.69 -5.59
C THR A 60 -16.68 -8.59 -4.58
N VAL A 61 -16.64 -7.31 -5.00
CA VAL A 61 -16.38 -6.17 -4.10
C VAL A 61 -17.54 -5.96 -3.12
N LEU A 62 -18.79 -6.15 -3.54
CA LEU A 62 -19.95 -6.06 -2.63
C LEU A 62 -19.90 -7.11 -1.51
N ILE A 63 -19.35 -8.29 -1.78
CA ILE A 63 -19.13 -9.36 -0.78
C ILE A 63 -17.90 -9.08 0.09
N ARG A 64 -16.88 -8.39 -0.48
CA ARG A 64 -15.59 -8.10 0.18
C ARG A 64 -15.28 -6.60 0.17
N PRO A 65 -16.11 -5.74 0.77
CA PRO A 65 -15.97 -4.28 0.68
C PRO A 65 -14.68 -3.74 1.31
N TRP A 66 -14.07 -4.48 2.25
CA TRP A 66 -12.78 -4.13 2.83
C TRP A 66 -11.67 -4.04 1.80
N THR A 67 -11.80 -4.72 0.64
CA THR A 67 -10.78 -4.74 -0.41
C THR A 67 -10.53 -3.36 -1.00
N ILE A 68 -11.50 -2.43 -0.92
CA ILE A 68 -11.32 -1.02 -1.34
C ILE A 68 -10.18 -0.32 -0.59
N ILE A 69 -9.85 -0.80 0.61
CA ILE A 69 -8.77 -0.23 1.43
C ILE A 69 -7.60 -1.21 1.52
N THR A 70 -7.86 -2.51 1.74
CA THR A 70 -6.81 -3.48 2.05
C THR A 70 -5.85 -3.71 0.90
N TYR A 71 -6.30 -3.60 -0.35
CA TYR A 71 -5.43 -3.76 -1.52
C TYR A 71 -4.17 -2.87 -1.46
N GLY A 72 -4.31 -1.69 -0.86
CA GLY A 72 -3.24 -0.71 -0.73
C GLY A 72 -2.13 -1.07 0.28
N PHE A 73 -2.29 -2.16 1.02
CA PHE A 73 -1.30 -2.59 2.02
C PHE A 73 -0.48 -3.79 1.58
N PHE A 74 -0.95 -4.56 0.62
CA PHE A 74 -0.29 -5.75 0.11
C PHE A 74 0.42 -5.47 -1.20
N HIS A 75 1.46 -6.24 -1.51
CA HIS A 75 2.29 -6.04 -2.70
C HIS A 75 2.60 -7.39 -3.36
N GLY A 76 2.55 -7.41 -4.70
CA GLY A 76 2.74 -8.64 -5.47
C GLY A 76 4.21 -9.01 -5.75
N SER A 77 5.17 -8.08 -5.56
CA SER A 77 6.58 -8.33 -5.81
C SER A 77 7.50 -7.44 -4.98
N LEU A 78 8.76 -7.89 -4.83
CA LEU A 78 9.78 -7.13 -4.09
C LEU A 78 10.07 -5.75 -4.72
N GLY A 79 10.17 -5.67 -6.05
CA GLY A 79 10.36 -4.39 -6.73
C GLY A 79 9.17 -3.44 -6.53
N HIS A 80 7.96 -3.98 -6.54
CA HIS A 80 6.74 -3.21 -6.33
C HIS A 80 6.70 -2.56 -4.93
N ILE A 81 6.96 -3.34 -3.88
CA ILE A 81 7.01 -2.77 -2.51
C ILE A 81 8.19 -1.81 -2.34
N PHE A 82 9.38 -2.16 -2.87
CA PHE A 82 10.57 -1.32 -2.73
C PHE A 82 10.34 0.10 -3.25
N TRP A 83 9.84 0.25 -4.48
CA TRP A 83 9.60 1.57 -5.08
C TRP A 83 8.48 2.34 -4.36
N ASN A 84 7.40 1.68 -3.94
CA ASN A 84 6.35 2.32 -3.16
C ASN A 84 6.88 2.84 -1.81
N MET A 85 7.66 2.03 -1.08
CA MET A 85 8.22 2.44 0.21
C MET A 85 9.24 3.56 0.06
N LEU A 86 10.08 3.51 -0.97
CA LEU A 86 11.06 4.55 -1.23
C LEU A 86 10.39 5.90 -1.54
N LEU A 87 9.39 5.90 -2.43
CA LEU A 87 8.65 7.11 -2.77
C LEU A 87 7.85 7.66 -1.59
N LEU A 88 7.22 6.77 -0.80
CA LEU A 88 6.52 7.17 0.42
C LEU A 88 7.48 7.76 1.45
N TYR A 89 8.67 7.17 1.60
CA TYR A 89 9.69 7.67 2.52
C TYR A 89 10.14 9.09 2.13
N ILE A 90 10.43 9.33 0.85
CA ILE A 90 10.87 10.64 0.35
C ILE A 90 9.73 11.66 0.45
N ALA A 91 8.60 11.42 -0.21
CA ALA A 91 7.49 12.37 -0.27
C ALA A 91 6.79 12.54 1.09
N GLY A 92 6.62 11.45 1.83
CA GLY A 92 6.02 11.47 3.16
C GLY A 92 6.91 12.15 4.20
N GLY A 93 8.23 11.97 4.10
CA GLY A 93 9.21 12.69 4.94
C GLY A 93 9.14 14.21 4.71
N LEU A 94 9.13 14.64 3.44
CA LEU A 94 8.96 16.05 3.09
C LEU A 94 7.62 16.59 3.61
N MET A 95 6.54 15.82 3.47
CA MET A 95 5.21 16.21 3.95
C MET A 95 5.18 16.36 5.47
N LEU A 96 5.82 15.47 6.23
CA LEU A 96 5.86 15.53 7.69
C LEU A 96 6.72 16.68 8.24
N ASN A 97 7.67 17.20 7.46
CA ASN A 97 8.44 18.39 7.82
C ASN A 97 7.59 19.69 7.75
N LEU A 98 6.54 19.70 6.93
CA LEU A 98 5.71 20.87 6.67
C LEU A 98 4.31 20.78 7.27
N PHE A 99 3.79 19.56 7.43
CA PHE A 99 2.40 19.32 7.79
C PHE A 99 2.26 18.30 8.94
N LYS A 100 1.10 18.32 9.57
CA LYS A 100 0.76 17.33 10.62
C LYS A 100 0.59 15.93 10.03
N ALA A 101 0.96 14.92 10.80
CA ALA A 101 0.82 13.50 10.44
C ALA A 101 -0.59 13.10 9.96
N ARG A 102 -1.64 13.75 10.48
CA ARG A 102 -3.03 13.52 10.06
C ARG A 102 -3.25 13.82 8.57
N LEU A 103 -2.60 14.87 8.03
CA LEU A 103 -2.75 15.22 6.63
C LEU A 103 -2.12 14.16 5.72
N LEU A 104 -0.94 13.64 6.08
CA LEU A 104 -0.30 12.54 5.36
C LEU A 104 -1.20 11.32 5.31
N LEU A 105 -1.74 10.89 6.46
CA LEU A 105 -2.66 9.76 6.52
C LEU A 105 -3.89 9.98 5.64
N ASN A 106 -4.54 11.14 5.79
CA ASN A 106 -5.73 11.45 5.00
C ASN A 106 -5.44 11.43 3.50
N THR A 107 -4.35 12.07 3.05
CA THR A 107 -3.96 12.08 1.63
C THR A 107 -3.68 10.67 1.12
N PHE A 108 -2.95 9.86 1.90
CA PHE A 108 -2.65 8.48 1.55
C PHE A 108 -3.91 7.62 1.42
N PHE A 109 -4.80 7.65 2.42
CA PHE A 109 -6.02 6.84 2.40
C PHE A 109 -7.04 7.32 1.36
N VAL A 110 -7.19 8.62 1.18
CA VAL A 110 -8.02 9.18 0.10
C VAL A 110 -7.47 8.73 -1.26
N GLY A 111 -6.15 8.75 -1.44
CA GLY A 111 -5.50 8.24 -2.65
C GLY A 111 -5.82 6.77 -2.92
N ILE A 112 -5.75 5.92 -1.89
CA ILE A 112 -6.12 4.50 -2.00
C ILE A 112 -7.60 4.34 -2.40
N VAL A 113 -8.51 4.97 -1.69
CA VAL A 113 -9.95 4.84 -1.96
C VAL A 113 -10.29 5.35 -3.36
N VAL A 114 -9.82 6.55 -3.73
CA VAL A 114 -10.07 7.13 -5.05
C VAL A 114 -9.45 6.29 -6.16
N GLY A 115 -8.21 5.82 -5.98
CA GLY A 115 -7.54 4.94 -6.94
C GLY A 115 -8.28 3.61 -7.15
N GLY A 116 -8.77 3.00 -6.06
CA GLY A 116 -9.60 1.80 -6.13
C GLY A 116 -10.93 2.02 -6.84
N LEU A 117 -11.60 3.15 -6.57
CA LEU A 117 -12.85 3.51 -7.26
C LEU A 117 -12.64 3.79 -8.76
N ILE A 118 -11.57 4.51 -9.13
CA ILE A 118 -11.22 4.75 -10.54
C ILE A 118 -10.93 3.41 -11.24
N TYR A 119 -10.21 2.49 -10.59
CA TYR A 119 -9.97 1.16 -11.12
C TYR A 119 -11.29 0.42 -11.38
N LEU A 120 -12.19 0.34 -10.39
CA LEU A 120 -13.49 -0.30 -10.54
C LEU A 120 -14.31 0.32 -11.67
N LEU A 121 -14.42 1.65 -11.72
CA LEU A 121 -15.14 2.36 -12.77
C LEU A 121 -14.53 2.05 -14.16
N SER A 122 -13.20 2.07 -14.28
CA SER A 122 -12.51 1.82 -15.54
C SER A 122 -12.83 0.43 -16.10
N TYR A 123 -12.77 -0.61 -15.26
CA TYR A 123 -13.03 -1.99 -15.69
C TYR A 123 -14.50 -2.27 -16.01
N ASN A 124 -15.43 -1.52 -15.40
CA ASN A 124 -16.86 -1.74 -15.61
C ASN A 124 -17.46 -0.82 -16.69
N ILE A 125 -16.83 0.31 -17.02
CA ILE A 125 -17.33 1.27 -18.01
C ILE A 125 -16.67 1.05 -19.39
N PHE A 126 -15.34 0.85 -19.42
CA PHE A 126 -14.62 0.78 -20.71
C PHE A 126 -14.66 -0.62 -21.33
N PRO A 127 -15.18 -0.77 -22.58
CA PRO A 127 -15.27 -2.07 -23.25
C PRO A 127 -13.92 -2.79 -23.38
N ALA A 128 -12.83 -2.04 -23.47
CA ALA A 128 -11.47 -2.58 -23.57
C ALA A 128 -11.05 -3.44 -22.36
N PHE A 129 -11.69 -3.29 -21.23
CA PHE A 129 -11.39 -3.98 -19.97
C PHE A 129 -12.45 -5.02 -19.56
N GLN A 130 -13.67 -4.98 -20.12
CA GLN A 130 -14.82 -5.81 -19.69
C GLN A 130 -14.59 -7.32 -19.77
N SER A 131 -13.71 -7.80 -20.66
CA SER A 131 -13.40 -9.23 -20.81
C SER A 131 -12.19 -9.69 -19.97
N ARG A 132 -11.61 -8.83 -19.17
CA ARG A 132 -10.39 -9.12 -18.42
C ARG A 132 -10.71 -9.25 -16.93
N SER A 133 -10.52 -10.44 -16.37
CA SER A 133 -10.42 -10.56 -14.93
C SER A 133 -9.12 -9.89 -14.45
N SER A 134 -9.22 -8.98 -13.51
CA SER A 134 -8.07 -8.26 -12.97
C SER A 134 -8.22 -8.07 -11.47
N MET A 135 -7.09 -8.04 -10.80
CA MET A 135 -6.98 -7.76 -9.37
C MET A 135 -6.01 -6.60 -9.17
N LEU A 136 -6.39 -5.62 -8.36
CA LEU A 136 -5.55 -4.49 -8.00
C LEU A 136 -4.91 -4.77 -6.64
N ILE A 137 -3.59 -4.56 -6.56
CA ILE A 137 -2.79 -4.70 -5.34
C ILE A 137 -1.67 -3.65 -5.34
N GLY A 138 -1.38 -3.07 -4.20
CA GLY A 138 -0.28 -2.12 -4.01
C GLY A 138 -0.70 -0.75 -3.51
N SER A 139 0.18 -0.12 -2.74
CA SER A 139 -0.02 1.22 -2.15
C SER A 139 0.17 2.37 -3.14
N SER A 140 0.45 2.10 -4.41
CA SER A 140 0.86 3.11 -5.40
C SER A 140 -0.11 4.29 -5.51
N ALA A 141 -1.42 4.06 -5.44
CA ALA A 141 -2.41 5.14 -5.49
C ALA A 141 -2.28 6.11 -4.30
N GLY A 142 -2.10 5.58 -3.08
CA GLY A 142 -1.86 6.39 -1.89
C GLY A 142 -0.50 7.10 -1.92
N VAL A 143 0.56 6.42 -2.37
CA VAL A 143 1.89 6.98 -2.52
C VAL A 143 1.89 8.11 -3.55
N MET A 144 1.26 7.91 -4.72
CA MET A 144 1.13 8.93 -5.75
C MET A 144 0.31 10.12 -5.28
N ALA A 145 -0.75 9.92 -4.49
CA ALA A 145 -1.50 11.03 -3.91
C ALA A 145 -0.63 11.92 -3.01
N VAL A 146 0.22 11.31 -2.15
CA VAL A 146 1.17 12.06 -1.30
C VAL A 146 2.21 12.79 -2.17
N LEU A 147 2.76 12.11 -3.18
CA LEU A 147 3.77 12.68 -4.07
C LEU A 147 3.21 13.86 -4.89
N VAL A 148 2.02 13.70 -5.49
CA VAL A 148 1.36 14.77 -6.27
C VAL A 148 0.98 15.94 -5.36
N PHE A 149 0.48 15.68 -4.14
CA PHE A 149 0.21 16.73 -3.16
C PHE A 149 1.47 17.56 -2.90
N MET A 150 2.60 16.91 -2.64
CA MET A 150 3.86 17.62 -2.38
C MET A 150 4.39 18.37 -3.60
N ALA A 151 4.33 17.75 -4.79
CA ALA A 151 4.73 18.40 -6.04
C ALA A 151 3.87 19.64 -6.36
N SER A 152 2.57 19.59 -6.08
CA SER A 152 1.65 20.70 -6.27
C SER A 152 1.86 21.83 -5.25
N TYR A 153 2.26 21.47 -4.02
CA TYR A 153 2.52 22.46 -2.96
C TYR A 153 3.86 23.16 -3.14
N MET A 154 4.87 22.47 -3.69
CA MET A 154 6.23 22.99 -3.86
C MET A 154 6.72 22.86 -5.32
N PRO A 155 6.06 23.50 -6.30
CA PRO A 155 6.33 23.27 -7.72
C PRO A 155 7.75 23.69 -8.16
N ASN A 156 8.37 24.61 -7.44
CA ASN A 156 9.71 25.17 -7.76
C ASN A 156 10.81 24.74 -6.78
N SER A 157 10.52 23.81 -5.88
CA SER A 157 11.54 23.35 -4.95
C SER A 157 12.47 22.33 -5.60
N PRO A 158 13.80 22.57 -5.59
CA PRO A 158 14.73 21.51 -5.95
C PRO A 158 14.58 20.37 -4.93
N ILE A 159 14.27 19.17 -5.40
CA ILE A 159 14.29 17.96 -4.58
C ILE A 159 15.76 17.74 -4.20
N ARG A 160 16.16 18.22 -3.03
CA ARG A 160 17.44 17.85 -2.44
C ARG A 160 17.25 16.53 -1.73
N VAL A 161 17.71 15.48 -2.35
CA VAL A 161 17.80 14.10 -1.79
C VAL A 161 18.98 14.06 -0.84
#